data_9715c6d455d02849bed6c04087e341d5
#
_entry.id   9715c6d455d02849bed6c04087e341d5
#
_cell.length_a   1.000
_cell.length_b   1.000
_cell.length_c   1.000
_cell.angle_alpha   90.00
_cell.angle_beta   90.00
_cell.angle_gamma   90.00
#
_symmetry.space_group_name_H-M   'P 1'
#
loop_
_entity.id
_entity.type
_entity.pdbx_description
1 polymer ?
#
loop_
_entity_poly.entity_id
_entity_poly.type
_entity_poly.pdbx_seq_one_letter_code
_entity_poly.pdbx_strand_id
1 'polypeptide(L)'
;MKKIVKFGGSSLANAEQFQKVGEIIRSDESRRYVVPSAPGKRFDGDTKVTDLLYKCYNTAVEGEDFIPILQEIKGRYYEIIRGLNLDLSLEDEFAQIEADFKAQAGTDYAASRGEFLNGKVMAAYLGYEFVDAADVIRFDKNGNLDAEKTDRLLSKKLAKCEHAVIPGFYGAGENGKVKTFSRGGSDVTGSLVAKAIKADLYENWTDVSGFLVTDPRIVKNPEVIESITYRELRELSYMGATVLHEDAIFPVRKEGIPINIKNTNRPEDKGTFIVESTCKKPKFTITGIAGKKGFCSINIEKSMMNSEVGFGRKVLQVFEDQGISFEHVPSGIDTMTVYVHQDEFEEKEQQVIAGIHRAVQPDFVEMESDLALIAVVGRGMKSTRGTAGRIFSALAHANVNVKMIDQGSSELNIIIGVENRDFETAVKAIYDIFVITQI
;
A
#
# COMPACT_ATOMS: atom_id res chain seq x y z
N MET A 1 -8.12 -17.23 20.95
CA MET A 1 -7.70 -16.17 20.03
C MET A 1 -7.29 -16.79 18.71
N LYS A 2 -7.72 -16.25 17.57
CA LYS A 2 -7.35 -16.73 16.25
C LYS A 2 -6.58 -15.63 15.55
N LYS A 3 -5.35 -15.90 15.16
CA LYS A 3 -4.55 -14.97 14.36
C LYS A 3 -4.30 -15.52 12.97
N ILE A 4 -4.32 -14.65 12.01
CA ILE A 4 -3.73 -14.88 10.69
C ILE A 4 -2.42 -14.11 10.62
N VAL A 5 -1.42 -14.72 10.00
CA VAL A 5 -0.12 -14.10 9.74
C VAL A 5 0.19 -14.10 8.25
N LYS A 6 0.54 -12.95 7.71
CA LYS A 6 1.03 -12.83 6.33
C LYS A 6 2.51 -12.43 6.38
N PHE A 7 3.32 -13.05 5.54
CA PHE A 7 4.74 -12.73 5.41
C PHE A 7 5.05 -12.19 4.02
N GLY A 8 5.72 -11.04 3.96
CA GLY A 8 6.19 -10.43 2.72
C GLY A 8 7.36 -11.18 2.10
N GLY A 9 7.66 -10.91 0.84
CA GLY A 9 8.71 -11.62 0.10
C GLY A 9 10.11 -11.49 0.70
N SER A 10 10.47 -10.33 1.27
CA SER A 10 11.75 -10.13 1.97
C SER A 10 11.90 -11.03 3.19
N SER A 11 10.78 -11.34 3.86
CA SER A 11 10.74 -12.27 4.99
C SER A 11 10.85 -13.75 4.59
N LEU A 12 10.82 -14.06 3.30
CA LEU A 12 10.82 -15.42 2.73
C LEU A 12 11.88 -15.61 1.64
N ALA A 13 12.90 -14.75 1.62
CA ALA A 13 13.86 -14.68 0.54
C ALA A 13 14.83 -15.89 0.49
N ASN A 14 15.09 -16.53 1.61
CA ASN A 14 16.02 -17.65 1.77
C ASN A 14 15.66 -18.52 3.00
N ALA A 15 16.41 -19.61 3.22
CA ALA A 15 16.17 -20.53 4.30
C ALA A 15 16.31 -19.90 5.70
N GLU A 16 17.25 -18.98 5.91
CA GLU A 16 17.44 -18.26 7.18
C GLU A 16 16.19 -17.44 7.53
N GLN A 17 15.64 -16.73 6.56
CA GLN A 17 14.41 -15.97 6.76
C GLN A 17 13.21 -16.89 7.04
N PHE A 18 13.11 -18.04 6.35
CA PHE A 18 12.10 -19.06 6.66
C PHE A 18 12.21 -19.60 8.08
N GLN A 19 13.43 -19.81 8.60
CA GLN A 19 13.64 -20.25 9.99
C GLN A 19 13.10 -19.21 10.98
N LYS A 20 13.44 -17.92 10.78
CA LYS A 20 12.89 -16.83 11.62
C LYS A 20 11.36 -16.80 11.56
N VAL A 21 10.78 -16.92 10.38
CA VAL A 21 9.31 -16.99 10.19
C VAL A 21 8.73 -18.19 10.95
N GLY A 22 9.36 -19.36 10.85
CA GLY A 22 8.92 -20.55 11.57
C GLY A 22 8.97 -20.38 13.09
N GLU A 23 10.01 -19.74 13.64
CA GLU A 23 10.13 -19.40 15.04
C GLU A 23 9.02 -18.43 15.48
N ILE A 24 8.76 -17.40 14.68
CA ILE A 24 7.66 -16.45 14.93
C ILE A 24 6.32 -17.19 14.98
N ILE A 25 6.03 -18.06 14.02
CA ILE A 25 4.75 -18.77 13.97
C ILE A 25 4.62 -19.70 15.20
N ARG A 26 5.64 -20.50 15.50
CA ARG A 26 5.64 -21.46 16.62
C ARG A 26 5.66 -20.80 18.00
N SER A 27 6.09 -19.54 18.11
CA SER A 27 6.10 -18.80 19.39
C SER A 27 4.72 -18.43 19.91
N ASP A 28 3.66 -18.58 19.07
CA ASP A 28 2.29 -18.25 19.45
C ASP A 28 1.30 -19.20 18.74
N GLU A 29 0.73 -20.13 19.50
CA GLU A 29 -0.23 -21.14 19.01
C GLU A 29 -1.50 -20.55 18.39
N SER A 30 -1.78 -19.27 18.61
CA SER A 30 -2.91 -18.59 17.97
C SER A 30 -2.66 -18.25 16.50
N ARG A 31 -1.41 -18.31 15.99
CA ARG A 31 -1.00 -18.08 14.60
C ARG A 31 -1.24 -19.30 13.72
N ARG A 32 -2.49 -19.60 13.48
CA ARG A 32 -2.93 -20.85 12.84
C ARG A 32 -3.00 -20.79 11.31
N TYR A 33 -3.15 -19.62 10.73
CA TYR A 33 -3.33 -19.44 9.30
C TYR A 33 -2.23 -18.54 8.75
N VAL A 34 -1.52 -19.05 7.75
CA VAL A 34 -0.30 -18.42 7.22
C VAL A 34 -0.51 -18.08 5.75
N VAL A 35 -0.23 -16.84 5.36
CA VAL A 35 -0.27 -16.37 3.97
C VAL A 35 1.15 -15.96 3.55
N PRO A 36 1.89 -16.82 2.84
CA PRO A 36 3.20 -16.46 2.31
C PRO A 36 3.09 -15.73 0.97
N SER A 37 3.96 -14.75 0.76
CA SER A 37 4.29 -14.20 -0.56
C SER A 37 5.35 -15.07 -1.25
N ALA A 38 5.61 -14.81 -2.54
CA ALA A 38 6.76 -15.40 -3.25
C ALA A 38 8.10 -14.93 -2.62
N PRO A 39 9.20 -15.69 -2.78
CA PRO A 39 10.50 -15.28 -2.27
C PRO A 39 10.96 -13.95 -2.88
N GLY A 40 11.31 -13.00 -2.02
CA GLY A 40 11.83 -11.69 -2.39
C GLY A 40 13.32 -11.71 -2.77
N LYS A 41 13.93 -10.53 -2.77
CA LYS A 41 15.38 -10.37 -2.97
C LYS A 41 16.15 -10.89 -1.76
N ARG A 42 17.26 -11.59 -2.00
CA ARG A 42 18.20 -12.07 -0.97
C ARG A 42 19.20 -11.00 -0.53
N PHE A 43 19.50 -10.07 -1.46
CA PHE A 43 20.45 -8.97 -1.30
C PHE A 43 20.14 -7.84 -2.29
N ASP A 44 20.77 -6.68 -2.11
CA ASP A 44 20.64 -5.56 -3.05
C ASP A 44 21.19 -5.97 -4.44
N GLY A 45 20.38 -5.73 -5.48
CA GLY A 45 20.70 -6.15 -6.85
C GLY A 45 20.17 -7.53 -7.26
N ASP A 46 19.65 -8.35 -6.32
CA ASP A 46 18.97 -9.62 -6.64
C ASP A 46 17.61 -9.38 -7.32
N THR A 47 17.14 -10.37 -8.06
CA THR A 47 15.83 -10.33 -8.72
C THR A 47 14.79 -11.10 -7.91
N LYS A 48 13.60 -10.56 -7.75
CA LYS A 48 12.48 -11.26 -7.09
C LYS A 48 12.05 -12.47 -7.93
N VAL A 49 11.60 -13.53 -7.28
CA VAL A 49 11.10 -14.73 -7.98
C VAL A 49 9.92 -14.39 -8.90
N THR A 50 9.03 -13.48 -8.50
CA THR A 50 7.91 -13.05 -9.35
C THR A 50 8.41 -12.38 -10.65
N ASP A 51 9.44 -11.52 -10.55
CA ASP A 51 10.04 -10.87 -11.73
C ASP A 51 10.72 -11.89 -12.65
N LEU A 52 11.41 -12.91 -12.08
CA LEU A 52 11.97 -14.01 -12.84
C LEU A 52 10.89 -14.85 -13.55
N LEU A 53 9.75 -15.08 -12.90
CA LEU A 53 8.62 -15.82 -13.49
C LEU A 53 8.00 -15.04 -14.67
N TYR A 54 7.83 -13.73 -14.56
CA TYR A 54 7.39 -12.91 -15.68
C TYR A 54 8.39 -12.96 -16.84
N LYS A 55 9.68 -12.79 -16.55
CA LYS A 55 10.74 -12.88 -17.56
C LYS A 55 10.74 -14.25 -18.24
N CYS A 56 10.69 -15.33 -17.47
CA CYS A 56 10.67 -16.70 -17.94
C CYS A 56 9.48 -16.96 -18.88
N TYR A 57 8.29 -16.53 -18.48
CA TYR A 57 7.08 -16.67 -19.28
C TYR A 57 7.12 -15.85 -20.58
N ASN A 58 7.56 -14.60 -20.52
CA ASN A 58 7.68 -13.75 -21.71
C ASN A 58 8.67 -14.33 -22.71
N THR A 59 9.83 -14.82 -22.25
CA THR A 59 10.81 -15.54 -23.09
C THR A 59 10.18 -16.77 -23.76
N ALA A 60 9.34 -17.53 -23.03
CA ALA A 60 8.63 -18.68 -23.60
C ALA A 60 7.60 -18.27 -24.68
N VAL A 61 6.87 -17.15 -24.46
CA VAL A 61 5.89 -16.61 -25.43
C VAL A 61 6.58 -16.12 -26.71
N GLU A 62 7.78 -15.55 -26.58
CA GLU A 62 8.61 -15.10 -27.71
C GLU A 62 9.23 -16.26 -28.49
N GLY A 63 9.09 -17.51 -28.00
CA GLY A 63 9.62 -18.70 -28.62
C GLY A 63 11.13 -18.89 -28.39
N GLU A 64 11.69 -18.16 -27.42
CA GLU A 64 13.08 -18.26 -27.02
C GLU A 64 13.29 -19.35 -25.95
N ASP A 65 14.55 -19.72 -25.68
CA ASP A 65 14.88 -20.69 -24.64
C ASP A 65 14.74 -20.10 -23.24
N PHE A 66 13.64 -20.42 -22.56
CA PHE A 66 13.33 -20.01 -21.20
C PHE A 66 13.83 -21.00 -20.12
N ILE A 67 14.33 -22.16 -20.51
CA ILE A 67 14.75 -23.23 -19.58
C ILE A 67 15.83 -22.73 -18.60
N PRO A 68 16.87 -21.97 -19.01
CA PRO A 68 17.84 -21.44 -18.04
C PRO A 68 17.22 -20.58 -16.93
N ILE A 69 16.23 -19.76 -17.25
CA ILE A 69 15.54 -18.91 -16.27
C ILE A 69 14.70 -19.78 -15.33
N LEU A 70 14.01 -20.79 -15.88
CA LEU A 70 13.24 -21.73 -15.07
C LEU A 70 14.14 -22.54 -14.11
N GLN A 71 15.35 -22.93 -14.55
CA GLN A 71 16.32 -23.59 -13.69
C GLN A 71 16.86 -22.68 -12.59
N GLU A 72 17.04 -21.39 -12.86
CA GLU A 72 17.39 -20.39 -11.83
C GLU A 72 16.31 -20.31 -10.76
N ILE A 73 15.03 -20.19 -11.15
CA ILE A 73 13.89 -20.18 -10.23
C ILE A 73 13.86 -21.48 -9.41
N LYS A 74 13.99 -22.62 -10.07
CA LYS A 74 14.04 -23.93 -9.43
C LYS A 74 15.19 -24.01 -8.41
N GLY A 75 16.37 -23.53 -8.77
CA GLY A 75 17.52 -23.43 -7.88
C GLY A 75 17.23 -22.67 -6.60
N ARG A 76 16.51 -21.52 -6.68
CA ARG A 76 16.09 -20.71 -5.53
C ARG A 76 15.24 -21.50 -4.53
N TYR A 77 14.25 -22.25 -5.01
CA TYR A 77 13.39 -23.08 -4.14
C TYR A 77 14.15 -24.23 -3.52
N TYR A 78 15.00 -24.91 -4.28
CA TYR A 78 15.80 -26.02 -3.75
C TYR A 78 16.89 -25.57 -2.77
N GLU A 79 17.43 -24.35 -2.90
CA GLU A 79 18.28 -23.75 -1.86
C GLU A 79 17.52 -23.60 -0.55
N ILE A 80 16.26 -23.11 -0.58
CA ILE A 80 15.41 -22.99 0.59
C ILE A 80 15.10 -24.37 1.19
N ILE A 81 14.63 -25.31 0.38
CA ILE A 81 14.27 -26.68 0.79
C ILE A 81 15.45 -27.36 1.48
N ARG A 82 16.64 -27.29 0.88
CA ARG A 82 17.88 -27.89 1.44
C ARG A 82 18.30 -27.19 2.74
N GLY A 83 18.25 -25.86 2.77
CA GLY A 83 18.61 -25.10 3.97
C GLY A 83 17.65 -25.32 5.15
N LEU A 84 16.42 -25.76 4.87
CA LEU A 84 15.43 -26.16 5.88
C LEU A 84 15.46 -27.66 6.21
N ASN A 85 16.31 -28.45 5.55
CA ASN A 85 16.38 -29.93 5.66
C ASN A 85 15.02 -30.60 5.40
N LEU A 86 14.26 -30.13 4.41
CA LEU A 86 12.95 -30.69 4.07
C LEU A 86 13.09 -31.85 3.08
N ASP A 87 12.33 -32.92 3.33
CA ASP A 87 12.08 -33.99 2.36
C ASP A 87 10.88 -33.60 1.49
N LEU A 88 11.12 -32.66 0.57
CA LEU A 88 10.11 -32.14 -0.34
C LEU A 88 10.71 -32.07 -1.76
N SER A 89 10.02 -32.68 -2.71
CA SER A 89 10.29 -32.52 -4.14
C SER A 89 9.23 -31.60 -4.77
N LEU A 90 9.67 -30.69 -5.64
CA LEU A 90 8.83 -29.84 -6.47
C LEU A 90 9.01 -30.15 -7.97
N GLU A 91 9.53 -31.35 -8.30
CA GLU A 91 9.81 -31.73 -9.68
C GLU A 91 8.55 -31.77 -10.55
N ASP A 92 7.46 -32.33 -10.01
CA ASP A 92 6.19 -32.41 -10.73
C ASP A 92 5.59 -31.01 -10.98
N GLU A 93 5.70 -30.11 -9.99
CA GLU A 93 5.25 -28.73 -10.12
C GLU A 93 6.06 -27.98 -11.19
N PHE A 94 7.38 -28.13 -11.21
CA PHE A 94 8.22 -27.49 -12.22
C PHE A 94 8.00 -28.08 -13.61
N ALA A 95 7.80 -29.39 -13.73
CA ALA A 95 7.43 -30.01 -15.00
C ALA A 95 6.08 -29.50 -15.53
N GLN A 96 5.09 -29.32 -14.64
CA GLN A 96 3.80 -28.72 -15.00
C GLN A 96 3.96 -27.26 -15.42
N ILE A 97 4.74 -26.45 -14.68
CA ILE A 97 4.99 -25.04 -15.02
C ILE A 97 5.67 -24.93 -16.39
N GLU A 98 6.64 -25.79 -16.69
CA GLU A 98 7.30 -25.82 -18.00
C GLU A 98 6.30 -26.13 -19.13
N ALA A 99 5.43 -27.12 -18.93
CA ALA A 99 4.40 -27.48 -19.90
C ALA A 99 3.39 -26.33 -20.11
N ASP A 100 2.95 -25.70 -19.02
CA ASP A 100 1.98 -24.61 -19.07
C ASP A 100 2.57 -23.33 -19.68
N PHE A 101 3.86 -23.06 -19.50
CA PHE A 101 4.53 -21.94 -20.16
C PHE A 101 4.64 -22.17 -21.67
N LYS A 102 4.97 -23.40 -22.10
CA LYS A 102 4.93 -23.80 -23.53
C LYS A 102 3.52 -23.69 -24.11
N ALA A 103 2.49 -23.96 -23.31
CA ALA A 103 1.08 -23.84 -23.69
C ALA A 103 0.53 -22.42 -23.57
N GLN A 104 1.33 -21.42 -23.20
CA GLN A 104 0.95 -20.03 -23.03
C GLN A 104 -0.23 -19.83 -22.06
N ALA A 105 -0.13 -20.40 -20.86
CA ALA A 105 -1.18 -20.38 -19.84
C ALA A 105 -1.55 -18.99 -19.31
N GLY A 106 -0.77 -17.95 -19.60
CA GLY A 106 -1.04 -16.55 -19.26
C GLY A 106 -0.12 -15.99 -18.17
N THR A 107 0.00 -14.68 -18.16
CA THR A 107 0.87 -13.94 -17.22
C THR A 107 0.43 -14.09 -15.77
N ASP A 108 -0.90 -14.11 -15.51
CA ASP A 108 -1.45 -14.32 -14.17
C ASP A 108 -1.06 -15.70 -13.61
N TYR A 109 -1.12 -16.74 -14.46
CA TYR A 109 -0.65 -18.07 -14.08
C TYR A 109 0.83 -18.05 -13.73
N ALA A 110 1.66 -17.50 -14.61
CA ALA A 110 3.10 -17.42 -14.39
C ALA A 110 3.45 -16.75 -13.07
N ALA A 111 2.92 -15.55 -12.83
CA ALA A 111 3.18 -14.79 -11.62
C ALA A 111 2.75 -15.54 -10.34
N SER A 112 1.60 -16.19 -10.36
CA SER A 112 1.06 -16.93 -9.22
C SER A 112 1.91 -18.09 -8.74
N ARG A 113 2.75 -18.65 -9.64
CA ARG A 113 3.58 -19.83 -9.31
C ARG A 113 4.59 -19.54 -8.22
N GLY A 114 5.00 -18.28 -8.05
CA GLY A 114 5.88 -17.87 -6.96
C GLY A 114 5.27 -18.14 -5.60
N GLU A 115 4.07 -17.64 -5.35
CA GLU A 115 3.34 -17.86 -4.11
C GLU A 115 2.88 -19.32 -3.94
N PHE A 116 2.45 -19.96 -5.03
CA PHE A 116 2.04 -21.36 -5.02
C PHE A 116 3.15 -22.29 -4.53
N LEU A 117 4.34 -22.20 -5.14
CA LEU A 117 5.50 -23.01 -4.75
C LEU A 117 5.95 -22.68 -3.32
N ASN A 118 5.98 -21.38 -2.98
CA ASN A 118 6.37 -20.95 -1.65
C ASN A 118 5.39 -21.40 -0.57
N GLY A 119 4.10 -21.42 -0.90
CA GLY A 119 3.06 -21.97 -0.05
C GLY A 119 3.25 -23.46 0.24
N LYS A 120 3.62 -24.25 -0.77
CA LYS A 120 3.94 -25.68 -0.58
C LYS A 120 5.17 -25.89 0.32
N VAL A 121 6.25 -25.12 0.11
CA VAL A 121 7.43 -25.16 0.97
C VAL A 121 7.08 -24.78 2.41
N MET A 122 6.31 -23.72 2.60
CA MET A 122 5.88 -23.27 3.93
C MET A 122 4.98 -24.30 4.62
N ALA A 123 4.06 -24.91 3.90
CA ALA A 123 3.18 -25.95 4.45
C ALA A 123 3.98 -27.18 4.91
N ALA A 124 4.94 -27.65 4.08
CA ALA A 124 5.83 -28.75 4.44
C ALA A 124 6.71 -28.40 5.67
N TYR A 125 7.25 -27.17 5.70
CA TYR A 125 8.12 -26.71 6.80
C TYR A 125 7.39 -26.63 8.16
N LEU A 126 6.12 -26.22 8.13
CA LEU A 126 5.31 -26.09 9.35
C LEU A 126 4.53 -27.36 9.72
N GLY A 127 4.36 -28.30 8.77
CA GLY A 127 3.45 -29.44 8.93
C GLY A 127 1.98 -29.02 8.87
N TYR A 128 1.64 -27.93 8.15
CA TYR A 128 0.30 -27.37 8.03
C TYR A 128 -0.38 -27.84 6.74
N GLU A 129 -1.72 -27.80 6.71
CA GLU A 129 -2.46 -28.11 5.49
C GLU A 129 -2.24 -27.05 4.42
N PHE A 130 -1.86 -27.47 3.21
CA PHE A 130 -1.79 -26.58 2.05
C PHE A 130 -3.18 -26.39 1.45
N VAL A 131 -3.62 -25.14 1.31
CA VAL A 131 -4.89 -24.79 0.67
C VAL A 131 -4.60 -23.91 -0.54
N ASP A 132 -4.79 -24.45 -1.74
CA ASP A 132 -4.57 -23.67 -2.96
C ASP A 132 -5.54 -22.47 -2.99
N ALA A 133 -5.00 -21.27 -3.19
CA ALA A 133 -5.79 -20.05 -3.28
C ALA A 133 -6.78 -20.10 -4.47
N ALA A 134 -6.44 -20.80 -5.57
CA ALA A 134 -7.32 -21.00 -6.72
C ALA A 134 -8.60 -21.77 -6.38
N ASP A 135 -8.59 -22.59 -5.32
CA ASP A 135 -9.77 -23.35 -4.89
C ASP A 135 -10.76 -22.51 -4.07
N VAL A 136 -10.29 -21.47 -3.40
CA VAL A 136 -11.03 -20.74 -2.37
C VAL A 136 -11.21 -19.25 -2.64
N ILE A 137 -10.42 -18.64 -3.52
CA ILE A 137 -10.53 -17.24 -3.92
C ILE A 137 -11.08 -17.18 -5.34
N ARG A 138 -12.13 -16.39 -5.56
CA ARG A 138 -12.83 -16.34 -6.85
C ARG A 138 -12.94 -14.92 -7.38
N PHE A 139 -12.78 -14.80 -8.68
CA PHE A 139 -13.01 -13.58 -9.44
C PHE A 139 -14.23 -13.75 -10.35
N ASP A 140 -14.96 -12.67 -10.55
CA ASP A 140 -16.11 -12.62 -11.46
C ASP A 140 -15.66 -12.56 -12.94
N LYS A 141 -16.63 -12.54 -13.86
CA LYS A 141 -16.39 -12.46 -15.31
C LYS A 141 -15.66 -11.19 -15.75
N ASN A 142 -15.68 -10.13 -14.95
CA ASN A 142 -15.01 -8.85 -15.22
C ASN A 142 -13.59 -8.82 -14.61
N GLY A 143 -13.18 -9.87 -13.90
CA GLY A 143 -11.90 -9.94 -13.22
C GLY A 143 -11.88 -9.25 -11.86
N ASN A 144 -13.02 -8.85 -11.31
CA ASN A 144 -13.12 -8.31 -9.96
C ASN A 144 -13.28 -9.46 -8.94
N LEU A 145 -12.83 -9.21 -7.70
CA LEU A 145 -12.99 -10.16 -6.62
C LEU A 145 -14.49 -10.43 -6.33
N ASP A 146 -14.91 -11.71 -6.43
CA ASP A 146 -16.21 -12.17 -5.93
C ASP A 146 -16.08 -12.39 -4.41
N ALA A 147 -16.31 -11.33 -3.64
CA ALA A 147 -16.09 -11.31 -2.21
C ALA A 147 -17.02 -12.29 -1.46
N GLU A 148 -18.27 -12.45 -1.89
CA GLU A 148 -19.26 -13.34 -1.23
C GLU A 148 -18.91 -14.82 -1.46
N LYS A 149 -18.61 -15.18 -2.70
CA LYS A 149 -18.23 -16.54 -3.06
C LYS A 149 -16.91 -16.94 -2.40
N THR A 150 -15.94 -16.03 -2.40
CA THR A 150 -14.64 -16.21 -1.73
C THR A 150 -14.82 -16.43 -0.23
N ASP A 151 -15.56 -15.56 0.46
CA ASP A 151 -15.81 -15.67 1.90
C ASP A 151 -16.45 -17.03 2.25
N ARG A 152 -17.47 -17.45 1.50
CA ARG A 152 -18.14 -18.74 1.69
C ARG A 152 -17.18 -19.92 1.48
N LEU A 153 -16.34 -19.91 0.45
CA LEU A 153 -15.40 -21.00 0.14
C LEU A 153 -14.30 -21.08 1.20
N LEU A 154 -13.67 -19.93 1.53
CA LEU A 154 -12.66 -19.84 2.57
C LEU A 154 -13.20 -20.30 3.93
N SER A 155 -14.34 -19.77 4.37
CA SER A 155 -14.94 -20.15 5.65
C SER A 155 -15.24 -21.64 5.72
N LYS A 156 -15.81 -22.23 4.65
CA LYS A 156 -16.11 -23.66 4.58
C LYS A 156 -14.86 -24.54 4.60
N LYS A 157 -13.80 -24.13 3.89
CA LYS A 157 -12.54 -24.89 3.81
C LYS A 157 -11.78 -24.78 5.14
N LEU A 158 -11.58 -23.56 5.65
CA LEU A 158 -10.76 -23.31 6.84
C LEU A 158 -11.43 -23.76 8.14
N ALA A 159 -12.76 -23.91 8.17
CA ALA A 159 -13.43 -24.53 9.31
C ALA A 159 -13.03 -26.00 9.55
N LYS A 160 -12.45 -26.67 8.56
CA LYS A 160 -11.98 -28.06 8.62
C LYS A 160 -10.48 -28.17 8.92
N CYS A 161 -9.74 -27.05 8.85
CA CYS A 161 -8.30 -27.02 9.01
C CYS A 161 -7.98 -26.42 10.38
N GLU A 162 -7.27 -27.12 11.21
CA GLU A 162 -6.74 -26.56 12.46
C GLU A 162 -5.66 -25.53 12.18
N HIS A 163 -4.76 -25.85 11.23
CA HIS A 163 -3.70 -25.00 10.73
C HIS A 163 -3.66 -25.09 9.21
N ALA A 164 -3.47 -23.96 8.52
CA ALA A 164 -3.38 -23.95 7.07
C ALA A 164 -2.40 -22.89 6.55
N VAL A 165 -1.81 -23.20 5.38
CA VAL A 165 -1.06 -22.25 4.56
C VAL A 165 -1.85 -21.98 3.29
N ILE A 166 -2.14 -20.73 3.02
CA ILE A 166 -2.89 -20.26 1.85
C ILE A 166 -1.95 -19.33 1.07
N PRO A 167 -1.47 -19.70 -0.14
CA PRO A 167 -0.63 -18.82 -0.94
C PRO A 167 -1.33 -17.48 -1.18
N GLY A 168 -0.57 -16.38 -1.08
CA GLY A 168 -1.09 -15.05 -1.36
C GLY A 168 -1.25 -14.76 -2.85
N PHE A 169 -1.75 -13.55 -3.19
CA PHE A 169 -1.68 -12.91 -4.49
C PHE A 169 -2.66 -13.38 -5.58
N TYR A 170 -3.19 -14.59 -5.56
CA TYR A 170 -4.02 -15.11 -6.66
C TYR A 170 -5.29 -15.85 -6.20
N GLY A 171 -6.12 -16.16 -7.16
CA GLY A 171 -7.30 -17.02 -7.08
C GLY A 171 -7.65 -17.55 -8.45
N ALA A 172 -8.91 -17.89 -8.70
CA ALA A 172 -9.38 -18.37 -9.99
C ALA A 172 -10.60 -17.57 -10.48
N GLY A 173 -10.64 -17.26 -11.78
CA GLY A 173 -11.79 -16.73 -12.47
C GLY A 173 -12.92 -17.76 -12.65
N GLU A 174 -14.05 -17.34 -13.21
CA GLU A 174 -15.20 -18.22 -13.48
C GLU A 174 -14.87 -19.38 -14.42
N ASN A 175 -13.95 -19.16 -15.35
CA ASN A 175 -13.45 -20.16 -16.30
C ASN A 175 -12.42 -21.15 -15.69
N GLY A 176 -12.15 -21.03 -14.39
CA GLY A 176 -11.16 -21.84 -13.68
C GLY A 176 -9.71 -21.43 -13.93
N LYS A 177 -9.43 -20.46 -14.80
CA LYS A 177 -8.07 -19.95 -15.01
C LYS A 177 -7.62 -19.11 -13.83
N VAL A 178 -6.34 -19.21 -13.52
CA VAL A 178 -5.72 -18.39 -12.48
C VAL A 178 -5.82 -16.90 -12.81
N LYS A 179 -6.14 -16.10 -11.80
CA LYS A 179 -6.19 -14.65 -11.84
C LYS A 179 -5.44 -14.07 -10.65
N THR A 180 -4.61 -13.07 -10.88
CA THR A 180 -3.88 -12.35 -9.81
C THR A 180 -4.58 -11.06 -9.42
N PHE A 181 -4.34 -10.61 -8.19
CA PHE A 181 -4.68 -9.24 -7.77
C PHE A 181 -3.74 -8.24 -8.41
N SER A 182 -4.22 -7.05 -8.71
CA SER A 182 -3.44 -6.01 -9.40
C SER A 182 -2.29 -5.45 -8.55
N ARG A 183 -2.50 -5.27 -7.23
CA ARG A 183 -1.52 -4.74 -6.28
C ARG A 183 -1.76 -5.31 -4.89
N GLY A 184 -0.69 -5.43 -4.08
CA GLY A 184 -0.78 -5.86 -2.68
C GLY A 184 -1.48 -7.21 -2.47
N GLY A 185 -1.45 -8.10 -3.46
CA GLY A 185 -2.32 -9.26 -3.51
C GLY A 185 -2.18 -10.23 -2.35
N SER A 186 -0.97 -10.41 -1.81
CA SER A 186 -0.80 -11.25 -0.61
C SER A 186 -1.40 -10.58 0.64
N ASP A 187 -1.38 -9.24 0.71
CA ASP A 187 -2.04 -8.49 1.80
C ASP A 187 -3.56 -8.61 1.69
N VAL A 188 -4.11 -8.54 0.47
CA VAL A 188 -5.54 -8.78 0.19
C VAL A 188 -5.92 -10.21 0.60
N THR A 189 -5.14 -11.20 0.20
CA THR A 189 -5.38 -12.60 0.61
C THR A 189 -5.41 -12.74 2.13
N GLY A 190 -4.44 -12.11 2.85
CA GLY A 190 -4.41 -12.08 4.30
C GLY A 190 -5.69 -11.51 4.90
N SER A 191 -6.20 -10.41 4.36
CA SER A 191 -7.45 -9.78 4.80
C SER A 191 -8.67 -10.64 4.54
N LEU A 192 -8.74 -11.32 3.39
CA LEU A 192 -9.83 -12.24 3.05
C LEU A 192 -9.86 -13.44 3.99
N VAL A 193 -8.68 -14.02 4.27
CA VAL A 193 -8.57 -15.13 5.24
C VAL A 193 -8.94 -14.65 6.64
N ALA A 194 -8.46 -13.47 7.09
CA ALA A 194 -8.80 -12.89 8.38
C ALA A 194 -10.32 -12.74 8.56
N LYS A 195 -11.00 -12.21 7.55
CA LYS A 195 -12.46 -12.08 7.53
C LYS A 195 -13.14 -13.44 7.62
N ALA A 196 -12.77 -14.40 6.75
CA ALA A 196 -13.41 -15.68 6.63
C ALA A 196 -13.35 -16.52 7.93
N ILE A 197 -12.24 -16.44 8.69
CA ILE A 197 -12.09 -17.14 9.97
C ILE A 197 -12.57 -16.31 11.17
N LYS A 198 -13.02 -15.08 10.95
CA LYS A 198 -13.33 -14.08 11.99
C LYS A 198 -12.16 -13.94 12.96
N ALA A 199 -11.00 -13.57 12.43
CA ALA A 199 -9.78 -13.44 13.19
C ALA A 199 -9.90 -12.34 14.25
N ASP A 200 -9.25 -12.55 15.39
CA ASP A 200 -9.10 -11.53 16.44
C ASP A 200 -8.01 -10.51 16.08
N LEU A 201 -7.04 -10.91 15.23
CA LEU A 201 -5.93 -10.08 14.78
C LEU A 201 -5.38 -10.58 13.44
N TYR A 202 -5.08 -9.64 12.55
CA TYR A 202 -4.29 -9.88 11.35
C TYR A 202 -2.88 -9.30 11.54
N GLU A 203 -1.86 -10.14 11.65
CA GLU A 203 -0.46 -9.71 11.70
C GLU A 203 0.14 -9.71 10.29
N ASN A 204 0.59 -8.55 9.83
CA ASN A 204 1.31 -8.38 8.57
C ASN A 204 2.80 -8.20 8.86
N TRP A 205 3.58 -9.23 8.57
CA TRP A 205 5.01 -9.29 8.81
C TRP A 205 5.80 -8.87 7.57
N THR A 206 6.68 -7.91 7.75
CA THR A 206 7.51 -7.28 6.70
C THR A 206 8.92 -7.01 7.25
N ASP A 207 9.72 -6.19 6.58
CA ASP A 207 11.07 -5.78 6.97
C ASP A 207 11.13 -4.45 7.73
N VAL A 208 9.97 -3.84 8.02
CA VAL A 208 9.89 -2.60 8.80
C VAL A 208 9.08 -2.80 10.09
N SER A 209 9.46 -2.07 11.15
CA SER A 209 8.85 -2.20 12.49
C SER A 209 7.55 -1.42 12.66
N GLY A 210 6.78 -1.23 11.58
CA GLY A 210 5.54 -0.47 11.55
C GLY A 210 5.64 0.80 10.73
N PHE A 211 4.63 1.67 10.89
CA PHE A 211 4.62 2.99 10.24
C PHE A 211 5.47 3.98 11.04
N LEU A 212 6.25 4.78 10.33
CA LEU A 212 7.02 5.86 10.93
C LEU A 212 6.23 7.18 10.88
N VAL A 213 6.46 8.04 11.86
CA VAL A 213 5.81 9.36 11.93
C VAL A 213 6.12 10.22 10.70
N THR A 214 7.29 10.02 10.10
CA THR A 214 7.69 10.66 8.83
C THR A 214 8.70 9.82 8.07
N ASP A 215 9.06 10.25 6.87
CA ASP A 215 10.00 9.56 5.98
C ASP A 215 11.42 9.48 6.61
N PRO A 216 12.01 8.29 6.79
CA PRO A 216 13.35 8.13 7.35
C PRO A 216 14.47 8.68 6.45
N ARG A 217 14.19 8.97 5.19
CA ARG A 217 15.13 9.67 4.29
C ARG A 217 15.22 11.15 4.61
N ILE A 218 14.20 11.74 5.23
CA ILE A 218 14.14 13.15 5.60
C ILE A 218 14.57 13.34 7.06
N VAL A 219 14.02 12.56 7.97
CA VAL A 219 14.35 12.59 9.40
C VAL A 219 15.04 11.29 9.79
N LYS A 220 16.24 11.39 10.35
CA LYS A 220 17.00 10.21 10.77
C LYS A 220 16.34 9.56 11.99
N ASN A 221 16.03 8.25 11.90
CA ASN A 221 15.41 7.45 12.96
C ASN A 221 14.11 8.07 13.51
N PRO A 222 13.09 8.30 12.69
CA PRO A 222 11.84 8.87 13.17
C PRO A 222 11.10 7.88 14.10
N GLU A 223 10.28 8.41 14.97
CA GLU A 223 9.45 7.62 15.89
C GLU A 223 8.49 6.70 15.14
N VAL A 224 8.20 5.55 15.75
CA VAL A 224 7.20 4.59 15.23
C VAL A 224 5.81 4.98 15.72
N ILE A 225 4.83 4.91 14.83
CA ILE A 225 3.41 5.12 15.16
C ILE A 225 2.90 3.85 15.86
N GLU A 226 2.55 3.92 17.14
CA GLU A 226 2.05 2.75 17.87
C GLU A 226 0.65 2.31 17.40
N SER A 227 -0.22 3.27 17.10
CA SER A 227 -1.59 3.00 16.67
C SER A 227 -2.10 4.09 15.74
N ILE A 228 -2.68 3.66 14.62
CA ILE A 228 -3.25 4.52 13.59
C ILE A 228 -4.67 4.04 13.24
N THR A 229 -5.57 4.98 13.00
CA THR A 229 -6.89 4.63 12.47
C THR A 229 -6.84 4.45 10.95
N TYR A 230 -7.81 3.71 10.38
CA TYR A 230 -7.92 3.56 8.93
C TYR A 230 -8.05 4.90 8.19
N ARG A 231 -8.69 5.89 8.82
CA ARG A 231 -8.79 7.24 8.23
C ARG A 231 -7.45 7.94 8.18
N GLU A 232 -6.70 7.94 9.28
CA GLU A 232 -5.35 8.54 9.33
C GLU A 232 -4.39 7.84 8.37
N LEU A 233 -4.47 6.50 8.32
CA LEU A 233 -3.65 5.71 7.39
C LEU A 233 -3.92 6.10 5.93
N ARG A 234 -5.19 6.29 5.56
CA ARG A 234 -5.58 6.67 4.21
C ARG A 234 -4.99 8.03 3.82
N GLU A 235 -5.08 9.02 4.72
CA GLU A 235 -4.48 10.34 4.50
C GLU A 235 -2.96 10.27 4.28
N LEU A 236 -2.26 9.52 5.14
CA LEU A 236 -0.80 9.36 5.02
C LEU A 236 -0.41 8.57 3.77
N SER A 237 -1.14 7.50 3.44
CA SER A 237 -0.85 6.65 2.27
C SER A 237 -1.06 7.41 0.96
N TYR A 238 -2.11 8.22 0.87
CA TYR A 238 -2.36 9.08 -0.29
C TYR A 238 -1.19 10.03 -0.56
N MET A 239 -0.62 10.58 0.50
CA MET A 239 0.53 11.47 0.45
C MET A 239 1.89 10.74 0.41
N GLY A 240 1.91 9.42 0.16
CA GLY A 240 3.13 8.66 -0.15
C GLY A 240 3.73 7.82 0.99
N ALA A 241 3.15 7.82 2.18
CA ALA A 241 3.59 6.93 3.27
C ALA A 241 3.02 5.51 3.07
N THR A 242 3.58 4.75 2.11
CA THR A 242 3.03 3.46 1.69
C THR A 242 3.74 2.30 2.38
N VAL A 243 3.10 1.64 3.33
CA VAL A 243 3.53 0.34 3.90
C VAL A 243 2.54 -0.76 3.56
N LEU A 244 1.25 -0.42 3.41
CA LEU A 244 0.18 -1.35 3.11
C LEU A 244 -0.77 -0.76 2.06
N HIS A 245 -1.16 -1.55 1.08
CA HIS A 245 -2.08 -1.10 0.02
C HIS A 245 -3.51 -0.96 0.56
N GLU A 246 -4.23 0.09 0.16
CA GLU A 246 -5.58 0.39 0.65
C GLU A 246 -6.57 -0.76 0.41
N ASP A 247 -6.51 -1.39 -0.77
CA ASP A 247 -7.39 -2.52 -1.13
C ASP A 247 -7.24 -3.71 -0.19
N ALA A 248 -6.05 -3.88 0.40
CA ALA A 248 -5.79 -4.93 1.37
C ALA A 248 -6.49 -4.73 2.71
N ILE A 249 -6.91 -3.50 3.00
CA ILE A 249 -7.51 -3.13 4.29
C ILE A 249 -9.02 -3.34 4.28
N PHE A 250 -9.66 -3.17 3.13
CA PHE A 250 -11.12 -3.11 3.04
C PHE A 250 -11.86 -4.32 3.64
N PRO A 251 -11.45 -5.60 3.41
CA PRO A 251 -12.15 -6.75 3.97
C PRO A 251 -12.16 -6.78 5.51
N VAL A 252 -11.02 -6.47 6.15
CA VAL A 252 -10.87 -6.51 7.61
C VAL A 252 -11.45 -5.28 8.30
N ARG A 253 -11.40 -4.11 7.64
CA ARG A 253 -11.98 -2.88 8.15
C ARG A 253 -13.49 -3.01 8.39
N LYS A 254 -14.21 -3.58 7.42
CA LYS A 254 -15.65 -3.78 7.52
C LYS A 254 -16.06 -4.66 8.71
N GLU A 255 -15.19 -5.61 9.06
CA GLU A 255 -15.39 -6.55 10.18
C GLU A 255 -14.78 -6.03 11.50
N GLY A 256 -14.14 -4.88 11.50
CA GLY A 256 -13.49 -4.32 12.68
C GLY A 256 -12.27 -5.10 13.17
N ILE A 257 -11.67 -5.96 12.32
CA ILE A 257 -10.50 -6.76 12.67
C ILE A 257 -9.25 -5.87 12.65
N PRO A 258 -8.50 -5.74 13.75
CA PRO A 258 -7.28 -4.95 13.76
C PRO A 258 -6.18 -5.61 12.93
N ILE A 259 -5.31 -4.77 12.33
CA ILE A 259 -4.08 -5.21 11.66
C ILE A 259 -2.89 -4.78 12.52
N ASN A 260 -1.88 -5.62 12.65
CA ASN A 260 -0.60 -5.25 13.26
C ASN A 260 0.54 -5.42 12.24
N ILE A 261 1.21 -4.33 11.90
CA ILE A 261 2.39 -4.34 11.04
C ILE A 261 3.60 -4.65 11.90
N LYS A 262 4.32 -5.72 11.60
CA LYS A 262 5.44 -6.21 12.41
C LYS A 262 6.68 -6.50 11.57
N ASN A 263 7.85 -6.45 12.22
CA ASN A 263 9.14 -6.70 11.59
C ASN A 263 9.60 -8.13 11.82
N THR A 264 9.80 -8.88 10.75
CA THR A 264 10.31 -10.27 10.81
C THR A 264 11.73 -10.33 11.38
N ASN A 265 12.55 -9.30 11.17
CA ASN A 265 13.93 -9.24 11.68
C ASN A 265 14.03 -8.68 13.11
N ARG A 266 12.93 -8.13 13.64
CA ARG A 266 12.80 -7.62 15.02
C ARG A 266 11.43 -7.99 15.57
N PRO A 267 11.17 -9.28 15.82
CA PRO A 267 9.84 -9.77 16.22
C PRO A 267 9.39 -9.25 17.58
N GLU A 268 10.33 -8.80 18.43
CA GLU A 268 10.07 -8.15 19.72
C GLU A 268 9.46 -6.75 19.60
N ASP A 269 9.66 -6.05 18.46
CA ASP A 269 9.06 -4.75 18.24
C ASP A 269 7.53 -4.86 18.20
N LYS A 270 6.86 -3.95 18.90
CA LYS A 270 5.39 -3.94 18.98
C LYS A 270 4.73 -3.68 17.62
N GLY A 271 5.41 -2.97 16.72
CA GLY A 271 4.90 -2.57 15.42
C GLY A 271 3.80 -1.52 15.53
N THR A 272 3.02 -1.37 14.45
CA THR A 272 1.90 -0.43 14.36
C THR A 272 0.56 -1.17 14.30
N PHE A 273 -0.38 -0.82 15.17
CA PHE A 273 -1.75 -1.29 15.10
C PHE A 273 -2.60 -0.37 14.24
N ILE A 274 -3.28 -0.93 13.24
CA ILE A 274 -4.29 -0.26 12.41
C ILE A 274 -5.67 -0.68 12.92
N VAL A 275 -6.50 0.28 13.29
CA VAL A 275 -7.81 0.04 13.93
C VAL A 275 -8.89 0.92 13.32
N GLU A 276 -10.16 0.53 13.42
CA GLU A 276 -11.29 1.38 12.98
C GLU A 276 -11.42 2.62 13.86
N SER A 277 -11.33 2.43 15.16
CA SER A 277 -11.37 3.51 16.16
C SER A 277 -10.58 3.14 17.39
N THR A 278 -10.14 4.13 18.14
CA THR A 278 -9.43 3.92 19.41
C THR A 278 -9.73 5.02 20.40
N CYS A 279 -9.99 4.64 21.63
CA CYS A 279 -10.11 5.57 22.77
C CYS A 279 -8.73 5.95 23.35
N LYS A 280 -7.66 5.30 22.94
CA LYS A 280 -6.30 5.63 23.39
C LYS A 280 -5.91 7.00 22.85
N LYS A 281 -5.47 7.87 23.74
CA LYS A 281 -4.87 9.15 23.34
C LYS A 281 -3.61 8.83 22.52
N PRO A 282 -3.39 9.53 21.40
CA PRO A 282 -2.15 9.38 20.64
C PRO A 282 -0.96 9.88 21.51
N LYS A 283 0.23 9.31 21.26
CA LYS A 283 1.48 9.73 21.92
C LYS A 283 1.79 11.20 21.67
N PHE A 284 1.55 11.65 20.44
CA PHE A 284 1.74 13.03 20.01
C PHE A 284 0.40 13.62 19.52
N THR A 285 0.32 14.94 19.41
CA THR A 285 -0.84 15.63 18.84
C THR A 285 -1.09 15.21 17.40
N ILE A 286 -0.03 14.98 16.63
CA ILE A 286 -0.05 14.44 15.28
C ILE A 286 0.24 12.95 15.29
N THR A 287 -0.27 12.25 14.30
CA THR A 287 0.00 10.82 14.07
C THR A 287 1.13 10.63 13.07
N GLY A 288 1.16 11.44 12.01
CA GLY A 288 2.20 11.35 11.00
C GLY A 288 2.27 12.56 10.09
N ILE A 289 3.38 12.65 9.37
CA ILE A 289 3.68 13.67 8.37
C ILE A 289 4.09 12.95 7.10
N ALA A 290 3.37 13.18 6.01
CA ALA A 290 3.70 12.66 4.70
C ALA A 290 3.62 13.77 3.66
N GLY A 291 4.27 13.61 2.52
CA GLY A 291 4.17 14.59 1.46
C GLY A 291 4.82 14.14 0.18
N LYS A 292 4.49 14.83 -0.88
CA LYS A 292 5.01 14.60 -2.23
C LYS A 292 5.41 15.91 -2.88
N LYS A 293 6.39 15.84 -3.76
CA LYS A 293 6.78 16.90 -4.69
C LYS A 293 6.11 16.70 -6.05
N GLY A 294 6.22 17.67 -6.94
CA GLY A 294 5.78 17.57 -8.33
C GLY A 294 4.33 17.99 -8.54
N PHE A 295 3.91 19.05 -7.85
CA PHE A 295 2.62 19.69 -8.08
C PHE A 295 2.78 21.05 -8.74
N CYS A 296 1.74 21.48 -9.43
CA CYS A 296 1.56 22.86 -9.86
C CYS A 296 0.20 23.39 -9.43
N SER A 297 0.07 24.69 -9.38
CA SER A 297 -1.19 25.39 -9.10
C SER A 297 -1.62 26.23 -10.28
N ILE A 298 -2.92 26.26 -10.52
CA ILE A 298 -3.57 27.13 -11.53
C ILE A 298 -4.50 28.05 -10.74
N ASN A 299 -4.09 29.31 -10.56
CA ASN A 299 -4.90 30.34 -9.92
C ASN A 299 -5.74 31.06 -10.96
N ILE A 300 -7.04 31.10 -10.75
CA ILE A 300 -8.05 31.67 -11.63
C ILE A 300 -8.71 32.82 -10.90
N GLU A 301 -8.55 34.03 -11.40
CA GLU A 301 -9.16 35.23 -10.86
C GLU A 301 -10.30 35.71 -11.72
N LYS A 302 -11.43 36.03 -11.10
CA LYS A 302 -12.59 36.60 -11.76
C LYS A 302 -13.39 37.48 -10.82
N SER A 303 -13.53 38.72 -11.17
CA SER A 303 -14.38 39.66 -10.44
C SER A 303 -15.80 39.13 -10.31
N MET A 304 -16.38 39.17 -9.10
CA MET A 304 -17.71 38.66 -8.78
C MET A 304 -17.89 37.15 -8.96
N MET A 305 -16.79 36.37 -8.88
CA MET A 305 -16.80 34.91 -9.02
C MET A 305 -17.80 34.24 -8.07
N ASN A 306 -17.86 34.72 -6.82
CA ASN A 306 -18.74 34.19 -5.76
C ASN A 306 -20.24 34.31 -6.09
N SER A 307 -20.63 35.21 -6.97
CA SER A 307 -22.02 35.38 -7.42
C SER A 307 -22.38 34.57 -8.66
N GLU A 308 -21.39 33.96 -9.33
CA GLU A 308 -21.60 33.12 -10.51
C GLU A 308 -21.89 31.66 -10.11
N VAL A 309 -23.16 31.29 -10.14
CA VAL A 309 -23.60 29.92 -9.83
C VAL A 309 -22.98 28.93 -10.82
N GLY A 310 -22.30 27.91 -10.27
CA GLY A 310 -21.69 26.84 -11.05
C GLY A 310 -20.29 27.17 -11.59
N PHE A 311 -19.65 28.26 -11.15
CA PHE A 311 -18.29 28.61 -11.56
C PHE A 311 -17.31 27.46 -11.35
N GLY A 312 -17.20 26.94 -10.11
CA GLY A 312 -16.31 25.83 -9.80
C GLY A 312 -16.59 24.57 -10.63
N ARG A 313 -17.86 24.23 -10.89
CA ARG A 313 -18.20 23.11 -11.76
C ARG A 313 -17.67 23.31 -13.18
N LYS A 314 -17.81 24.52 -13.73
CA LYS A 314 -17.32 24.82 -15.09
C LYS A 314 -15.80 24.73 -15.18
N VAL A 315 -15.08 25.20 -14.16
CA VAL A 315 -13.62 25.08 -14.07
C VAL A 315 -13.21 23.63 -13.98
N LEU A 316 -13.77 22.87 -13.04
CA LEU A 316 -13.41 21.46 -12.85
C LEU A 316 -13.78 20.57 -14.05
N GLN A 317 -14.84 20.93 -14.80
CA GLN A 317 -15.17 20.25 -16.04
C GLN A 317 -14.05 20.33 -17.08
N VAL A 318 -13.31 21.45 -17.14
CA VAL A 318 -12.17 21.58 -18.06
C VAL A 318 -11.06 20.56 -17.72
N PHE A 319 -10.78 20.33 -16.44
CA PHE A 319 -9.80 19.32 -16.02
C PHE A 319 -10.31 17.91 -16.30
N GLU A 320 -11.59 17.63 -16.02
CA GLU A 320 -12.22 16.34 -16.32
C GLU A 320 -12.16 16.01 -17.80
N ASP A 321 -12.47 16.97 -18.69
CA ASP A 321 -12.42 16.80 -20.15
C ASP A 321 -11.01 16.48 -20.65
N GLN A 322 -9.98 16.87 -19.93
CA GLN A 322 -8.58 16.56 -20.22
C GLN A 322 -8.09 15.32 -19.45
N GLY A 323 -8.94 14.68 -18.64
CA GLY A 323 -8.56 13.51 -17.83
C GLY A 323 -7.51 13.83 -16.76
N ILE A 324 -7.55 15.06 -16.20
CA ILE A 324 -6.66 15.50 -15.11
C ILE A 324 -7.43 15.46 -13.80
N SER A 325 -6.87 14.75 -12.81
CA SER A 325 -7.40 14.74 -11.45
C SER A 325 -6.88 15.93 -10.65
N PHE A 326 -7.74 16.59 -9.87
CA PHE A 326 -7.29 17.62 -8.95
C PHE A 326 -6.97 17.04 -7.56
N GLU A 327 -6.06 17.68 -6.86
CA GLU A 327 -5.67 17.34 -5.49
C GLU A 327 -6.40 18.20 -4.46
N HIS A 328 -6.32 19.51 -4.63
CA HIS A 328 -6.94 20.51 -3.76
C HIS A 328 -7.48 21.67 -4.56
N VAL A 329 -8.54 22.30 -4.04
CA VAL A 329 -9.21 23.43 -4.70
C VAL A 329 -9.58 24.50 -3.67
N PRO A 330 -8.61 25.21 -3.09
CA PRO A 330 -8.90 26.36 -2.24
C PRO A 330 -9.54 27.47 -3.08
N SER A 331 -10.57 28.10 -2.54
CA SER A 331 -11.32 29.16 -3.21
C SER A 331 -11.56 30.36 -2.28
N GLY A 332 -11.41 31.55 -2.83
CA GLY A 332 -11.72 32.82 -2.20
C GLY A 332 -13.03 33.42 -2.72
N ILE A 333 -13.18 34.75 -2.62
CA ILE A 333 -14.33 35.48 -3.12
C ILE A 333 -14.26 35.62 -4.63
N ASP A 334 -13.10 36.04 -5.16
CA ASP A 334 -12.84 36.31 -6.57
C ASP A 334 -11.73 35.42 -7.15
N THR A 335 -11.29 34.39 -6.40
CA THR A 335 -10.20 33.51 -6.78
C THR A 335 -10.54 32.05 -6.55
N MET A 336 -10.09 31.16 -7.43
CA MET A 336 -10.13 29.71 -7.28
C MET A 336 -8.79 29.15 -7.76
N THR A 337 -8.13 28.37 -6.93
CA THR A 337 -6.88 27.73 -7.30
C THR A 337 -7.07 26.22 -7.40
N VAL A 338 -6.61 25.61 -8.47
CA VAL A 338 -6.64 24.14 -8.66
C VAL A 338 -5.22 23.62 -8.56
N TYR A 339 -4.98 22.68 -7.64
CA TYR A 339 -3.71 21.97 -7.50
C TYR A 339 -3.79 20.62 -8.20
N VAL A 340 -2.82 20.33 -9.05
CA VAL A 340 -2.75 19.09 -9.85
C VAL A 340 -1.32 18.56 -9.88
N HIS A 341 -1.15 17.30 -10.28
CA HIS A 341 0.17 16.75 -10.58
C HIS A 341 0.77 17.45 -11.80
N GLN A 342 2.02 17.92 -11.66
CA GLN A 342 2.70 18.73 -12.68
C GLN A 342 2.89 17.97 -13.98
N ASP A 343 3.33 16.74 -13.93
CA ASP A 343 3.58 15.85 -15.08
C ASP A 343 2.28 15.55 -15.88
N GLU A 344 1.13 15.40 -15.21
CA GLU A 344 -0.16 15.20 -15.88
C GLU A 344 -0.66 16.48 -16.57
N PHE A 345 -0.25 17.62 -16.06
CA PHE A 345 -0.69 18.93 -16.53
C PHE A 345 0.18 19.49 -17.67
N GLU A 346 1.52 19.35 -17.59
CA GLU A 346 2.45 20.00 -18.53
C GLU A 346 2.15 19.72 -20.01
N GLU A 347 1.81 18.47 -20.36
CA GLU A 347 1.46 18.11 -21.73
C GLU A 347 0.13 18.72 -22.21
N LYS A 348 -0.74 19.11 -21.28
CA LYS A 348 -2.12 19.56 -21.54
C LYS A 348 -2.36 21.02 -21.15
N GLU A 349 -1.33 21.73 -20.73
CA GLU A 349 -1.39 23.10 -20.22
C GLU A 349 -2.20 24.04 -21.14
N GLN A 350 -1.83 24.10 -22.43
CA GLN A 350 -2.48 24.98 -23.38
C GLN A 350 -3.98 24.67 -23.55
N GLN A 351 -4.34 23.39 -23.57
CA GLN A 351 -5.74 22.95 -23.69
C GLN A 351 -6.54 23.33 -22.45
N VAL A 352 -5.97 23.15 -21.25
CA VAL A 352 -6.62 23.52 -19.99
C VAL A 352 -6.80 25.02 -19.88
N ILE A 353 -5.77 25.83 -20.12
CA ILE A 353 -5.83 27.28 -20.03
C ILE A 353 -6.84 27.84 -21.04
N ALA A 354 -6.80 27.38 -22.30
CA ALA A 354 -7.80 27.78 -23.31
C ALA A 354 -9.22 27.32 -22.94
N GLY A 355 -9.35 26.14 -22.33
CA GLY A 355 -10.62 25.64 -21.79
C GLY A 355 -11.20 26.52 -20.69
N ILE A 356 -10.38 26.92 -19.70
CA ILE A 356 -10.76 27.81 -18.61
C ILE A 356 -11.24 29.16 -19.18
N HIS A 357 -10.50 29.76 -20.10
CA HIS A 357 -10.90 31.02 -20.73
C HIS A 357 -12.25 30.91 -21.46
N ARG A 358 -12.51 29.81 -22.18
CA ARG A 358 -13.81 29.58 -22.84
C ARG A 358 -14.95 29.36 -21.84
N ALA A 359 -14.69 28.61 -20.75
CA ALA A 359 -15.72 28.18 -19.82
C ALA A 359 -16.18 29.28 -18.86
N VAL A 360 -15.26 30.13 -18.38
CA VAL A 360 -15.53 31.06 -17.29
C VAL A 360 -15.09 32.50 -17.54
N GLN A 361 -14.34 32.77 -18.65
CA GLN A 361 -13.86 34.11 -19.02
C GLN A 361 -13.20 34.82 -17.81
N PRO A 362 -12.10 34.27 -17.27
CA PRO A 362 -11.44 34.86 -16.11
C PRO A 362 -10.78 36.19 -16.47
N ASP A 363 -10.60 37.05 -15.46
CA ASP A 363 -9.82 38.28 -15.61
C ASP A 363 -8.33 37.98 -15.75
N PHE A 364 -7.87 36.96 -14.96
CA PHE A 364 -6.47 36.51 -14.96
C PHE A 364 -6.34 35.03 -14.66
N VAL A 365 -5.34 34.36 -15.24
CA VAL A 365 -4.94 32.99 -14.91
C VAL A 365 -3.44 32.98 -14.71
N GLU A 366 -3.00 32.54 -13.55
CA GLU A 366 -1.59 32.42 -13.18
C GLU A 366 -1.26 30.97 -12.85
N MET A 367 -0.06 30.55 -13.19
CA MET A 367 0.44 29.23 -12.87
C MET A 367 1.70 29.31 -12.03
N GLU A 368 1.83 28.38 -11.08
CA GLU A 368 3.05 28.19 -10.31
C GLU A 368 3.39 26.70 -10.32
N SER A 369 4.62 26.37 -10.75
CA SER A 369 5.16 25.02 -10.82
C SER A 369 6.10 24.74 -9.63
N ASP A 370 6.64 23.52 -9.57
CA ASP A 370 7.63 23.10 -8.57
C ASP A 370 7.13 23.21 -7.12
N LEU A 371 5.88 22.83 -6.91
CA LEU A 371 5.24 22.80 -5.58
C LEU A 371 5.30 21.40 -4.97
N ALA A 372 5.32 21.37 -3.64
CA ALA A 372 5.17 20.17 -2.83
C ALA A 372 3.99 20.34 -1.88
N LEU A 373 3.27 19.24 -1.65
CA LEU A 373 2.18 19.16 -0.69
C LEU A 373 2.60 18.31 0.50
N ILE A 374 2.35 18.80 1.72
CA ILE A 374 2.65 18.14 2.99
C ILE A 374 1.34 17.95 3.75
N ALA A 375 1.02 16.70 4.10
CA ALA A 375 -0.09 16.38 4.98
C ALA A 375 0.41 16.16 6.41
N VAL A 376 -0.04 16.96 7.33
CA VAL A 376 0.09 16.76 8.78
C VAL A 376 -1.18 16.09 9.25
N VAL A 377 -1.10 14.83 9.66
CA VAL A 377 -2.27 13.99 9.98
C VAL A 377 -2.29 13.64 11.45
N GLY A 378 -3.44 13.72 12.08
CA GLY A 378 -3.58 13.24 13.46
C GLY A 378 -4.92 13.51 14.09
N ARG A 379 -5.54 12.46 14.64
CA ARG A 379 -6.79 12.54 15.41
C ARG A 379 -6.67 13.39 16.67
N GLY A 380 -5.45 13.59 17.19
CA GLY A 380 -5.17 14.45 18.34
C GLY A 380 -5.40 15.94 18.05
N MET A 381 -5.32 16.35 16.79
CA MET A 381 -5.51 17.75 16.38
C MET A 381 -6.90 18.27 16.70
N LYS A 382 -7.93 17.45 16.52
CA LYS A 382 -9.32 17.80 16.80
C LYS A 382 -9.58 18.25 18.25
N SER A 383 -8.82 17.72 19.20
CA SER A 383 -8.97 18.04 20.63
C SER A 383 -7.90 18.97 21.18
N THR A 384 -6.89 19.33 20.36
CA THR A 384 -5.74 20.13 20.79
C THR A 384 -5.76 21.50 20.16
N ARG A 385 -6.06 22.53 20.95
CA ARG A 385 -6.07 23.91 20.49
C ARG A 385 -4.66 24.38 20.13
N GLY A 386 -4.55 25.24 19.12
CA GLY A 386 -3.30 25.86 18.70
C GLY A 386 -2.39 24.98 17.83
N THR A 387 -2.85 23.80 17.38
CA THR A 387 -2.06 22.90 16.53
C THR A 387 -1.61 23.58 15.23
N ALA A 388 -2.54 24.24 14.52
CA ALA A 388 -2.19 25.00 13.31
C ALA A 388 -1.17 26.12 13.59
N GLY A 389 -1.35 26.88 14.67
CA GLY A 389 -0.42 27.92 15.09
C GLY A 389 1.00 27.40 15.32
N ARG A 390 1.13 26.22 15.93
CA ARG A 390 2.46 25.56 16.12
C ARG A 390 3.10 25.14 14.81
N ILE A 391 2.32 24.56 13.89
CA ILE A 391 2.79 24.19 12.55
C ILE A 391 3.35 25.42 11.83
N PHE A 392 2.57 26.49 11.74
CA PHE A 392 2.98 27.68 10.99
C PHE A 392 4.12 28.46 11.70
N SER A 393 4.17 28.44 13.02
CA SER A 393 5.32 28.99 13.75
C SER A 393 6.60 28.19 13.46
N ALA A 394 6.52 26.85 13.41
CA ALA A 394 7.68 26.02 13.04
C ALA A 394 8.18 26.33 11.63
N LEU A 395 7.27 26.44 10.67
CA LEU A 395 7.62 26.78 9.28
C LEU A 395 8.21 28.18 9.16
N ALA A 396 7.66 29.18 9.86
CA ALA A 396 8.18 30.53 9.88
C ALA A 396 9.60 30.57 10.46
N HIS A 397 9.87 29.88 11.57
CA HIS A 397 11.21 29.79 12.17
C HIS A 397 12.22 29.06 11.25
N ALA A 398 11.73 28.12 10.46
CA ALA A 398 12.55 27.43 9.45
C ALA A 398 12.73 28.24 8.14
N ASN A 399 12.21 29.48 8.08
CA ASN A 399 12.22 30.34 6.89
C ASN A 399 11.56 29.70 5.66
N VAL A 400 10.50 28.94 5.87
CA VAL A 400 9.70 28.30 4.82
C VAL A 400 8.49 29.15 4.49
N ASN A 401 8.32 29.50 3.22
CA ASN A 401 7.14 30.21 2.74
C ASN A 401 5.99 29.22 2.46
N VAL A 402 4.82 29.51 3.03
CA VAL A 402 3.61 28.70 2.82
C VAL A 402 2.82 29.22 1.62
N LYS A 403 2.62 28.39 0.62
CA LYS A 403 1.88 28.70 -0.62
C LYS A 403 0.39 28.36 -0.53
N MET A 404 0.05 27.31 0.22
CA MET A 404 -1.32 26.84 0.39
C MET A 404 -1.55 26.30 1.80
N ILE A 405 -2.76 26.47 2.30
CA ILE A 405 -3.26 25.86 3.52
C ILE A 405 -4.66 25.31 3.22
N ASP A 406 -4.87 24.04 3.49
CA ASP A 406 -6.19 23.41 3.44
C ASP A 406 -6.43 22.57 4.70
N GLN A 407 -7.58 22.77 5.33
CA GLN A 407 -8.02 21.97 6.48
C GLN A 407 -9.52 21.76 6.38
N GLY A 408 -9.90 20.51 6.08
CA GLY A 408 -11.31 20.13 6.02
C GLY A 408 -12.00 20.11 7.39
N SER A 409 -13.33 20.04 7.38
CA SER A 409 -14.16 20.00 8.60
C SER A 409 -13.95 18.75 9.48
N SER A 410 -13.25 17.73 8.98
CA SER A 410 -12.87 16.55 9.75
C SER A 410 -11.83 16.86 10.81
N GLU A 411 -11.06 17.94 10.65
CA GLU A 411 -9.90 18.33 11.47
C GLU A 411 -8.85 17.20 11.62
N LEU A 412 -8.86 16.23 10.70
CA LEU A 412 -8.00 15.07 10.75
C LEU A 412 -6.62 15.36 10.15
N ASN A 413 -6.56 16.27 9.20
CA ASN A 413 -5.35 16.69 8.50
C ASN A 413 -5.28 18.21 8.34
N ILE A 414 -4.06 18.70 8.13
CA ILE A 414 -3.75 20.02 7.59
C ILE A 414 -2.82 19.79 6.42
N ILE A 415 -3.23 20.23 5.24
CA ILE A 415 -2.41 20.17 4.03
C ILE A 415 -1.72 21.52 3.83
N ILE A 416 -0.44 21.47 3.54
CA ILE A 416 0.41 22.66 3.39
C ILE A 416 1.13 22.56 2.07
N GLY A 417 0.97 23.56 1.21
CA GLY A 417 1.73 23.73 -0.01
C GLY A 417 2.98 24.57 0.25
N VAL A 418 4.12 24.09 -0.23
CA VAL A 418 5.42 24.79 -0.18
C VAL A 418 6.15 24.63 -1.52
N GLU A 419 7.22 25.38 -1.75
CA GLU A 419 8.09 25.12 -2.90
C GLU A 419 8.83 23.78 -2.75
N ASN A 420 9.09 23.08 -3.84
CA ASN A 420 9.79 21.79 -3.84
C ASN A 420 11.12 21.82 -3.07
N ARG A 421 11.86 22.95 -3.14
CA ARG A 421 13.15 23.13 -2.44
C ARG A 421 13.03 23.19 -0.93
N ASP A 422 11.88 23.60 -0.41
CA ASP A 422 11.64 23.80 1.02
C ASP A 422 11.00 22.56 1.68
N PHE A 423 10.66 21.55 0.89
CA PHE A 423 9.90 20.37 1.32
C PHE A 423 10.52 19.66 2.52
N GLU A 424 11.79 19.24 2.43
CA GLU A 424 12.47 18.51 3.50
C GLU A 424 12.66 19.37 4.75
N THR A 425 12.94 20.67 4.57
CA THR A 425 13.07 21.61 5.67
C THR A 425 11.75 21.77 6.42
N ALA A 426 10.64 21.89 5.69
CA ALA A 426 9.30 21.99 6.25
C ALA A 426 8.92 20.73 7.05
N VAL A 427 9.14 19.54 6.47
CA VAL A 427 8.85 18.26 7.14
C VAL A 427 9.66 18.12 8.44
N LYS A 428 10.95 18.46 8.44
CA LYS A 428 11.80 18.45 9.64
C LYS A 428 11.30 19.41 10.70
N ALA A 429 10.98 20.64 10.33
CA ALA A 429 10.50 21.65 11.28
C ALA A 429 9.21 21.23 11.97
N ILE A 430 8.27 20.63 11.20
CA ILE A 430 7.01 20.11 11.76
C ILE A 430 7.28 18.90 12.67
N TYR A 431 8.16 17.98 12.25
CA TYR A 431 8.52 16.84 13.08
C TYR A 431 9.13 17.29 14.42
N ASP A 432 10.07 18.21 14.40
CA ASP A 432 10.80 18.67 15.59
C ASP A 432 9.86 19.32 16.62
N ILE A 433 8.89 20.12 16.19
CA ILE A 433 7.98 20.78 17.13
C ILE A 433 7.00 19.81 17.82
N PHE A 434 6.54 18.76 17.12
CA PHE A 434 5.54 17.83 17.67
C PHE A 434 6.13 16.60 18.34
N VAL A 435 7.30 16.14 17.89
CA VAL A 435 7.88 14.87 18.32
C VAL A 435 9.07 15.10 19.25
N ILE A 436 9.95 16.02 18.93
CA ILE A 436 11.16 16.28 19.73
C ILE A 436 10.84 17.25 20.87
N THR A 437 10.29 18.41 20.55
CA THR A 437 10.03 19.47 21.53
C THR A 437 8.78 19.18 22.36
N GLN A 438 7.79 18.50 21.79
CA GLN A 438 6.51 18.11 22.42
C GLN A 438 5.75 19.28 23.06
N ILE A 439 5.82 20.45 22.48
CA ILE A 439 5.13 21.66 22.92
C ILE A 439 3.67 21.64 22.46
#